data_65c3b88d39f1fe1e3244bd2aad90f94c
#
_entry.id   65c3b88d39f1fe1e3244bd2aad90f94c
#
_cell.length_a   1.000
_cell.length_b   1.000
_cell.length_c   1.000
_cell.angle_alpha   90.00
_cell.angle_beta   90.00
_cell.angle_gamma   90.00
#
_symmetry.space_group_name_H-M   'P 1'
#
loop_
_entity.id
_entity.type
_entity.pdbx_description
1 polymer ?
#
loop_
_entity_poly.entity_id
_entity_poly.type
_entity_poly.pdbx_seq_one_letter_code
_entity_poly.pdbx_strand_id
1 'polypeptide(L)'
;MTNLESPFSAVALQVRCRAVNQCDDEAARLRMLESIARCEGQILSTKSFIKTFSGDDVRLVVLPEYFLTSFPVKESAAEWISKCCVEPDG
;
A
#
# COMPACT_ATOMS: atom_id res chain seq x y z
N MET A 1 -20.96 13.93 0.79
CA MET A 1 -20.75 13.15 -0.45
C MET A 1 -19.56 13.69 -1.20
N THR A 2 -18.73 12.83 -1.71
CA THR A 2 -17.58 13.25 -2.52
C THR A 2 -18.06 13.68 -3.89
N ASN A 3 -17.73 14.90 -4.28
CA ASN A 3 -18.04 15.41 -5.61
C ASN A 3 -16.80 15.31 -6.49
N LEU A 4 -16.77 14.31 -7.37
CA LEU A 4 -15.63 14.08 -8.25
C LEU A 4 -15.52 15.09 -9.38
N GLU A 5 -16.56 15.93 -9.57
CA GLU A 5 -16.49 17.02 -10.53
C GLU A 5 -15.69 18.21 -9.99
N SER A 6 -15.57 18.33 -8.69
CA SER A 6 -14.75 19.36 -8.07
C SER A 6 -13.27 19.04 -8.22
N PRO A 7 -12.42 20.07 -8.39
CA PRO A 7 -10.98 19.83 -8.43
C PRO A 7 -10.49 19.11 -7.17
N PHE A 8 -9.61 18.16 -7.37
CA PHE A 8 -8.96 17.44 -6.29
C PHE A 8 -7.58 17.00 -6.74
N SER A 9 -6.74 16.64 -5.76
CA SER A 9 -5.42 16.09 -6.04
C SER A 9 -5.44 14.58 -5.99
N ALA A 10 -4.72 13.96 -6.91
CA ALA A 10 -4.46 12.54 -6.90
C ALA A 10 -2.97 12.34 -6.62
N VAL A 11 -2.64 11.33 -5.84
CA VAL A 11 -1.27 11.03 -5.45
C VAL A 11 -0.91 9.62 -5.88
N ALA A 12 0.20 9.50 -6.61
CA ALA A 12 0.80 8.21 -6.92
C ALA A 12 2.02 8.06 -6.03
N LEU A 13 1.96 7.12 -5.10
CA LEU A 13 3.08 6.87 -4.19
C LEU A 13 4.02 5.84 -4.81
N GLN A 14 5.29 6.21 -4.94
CA GLN A 14 6.33 5.30 -5.38
C GLN A 14 7.07 4.83 -4.14
N VAL A 15 6.65 3.68 -3.62
CA VAL A 15 7.24 3.11 -2.42
C VAL A 15 8.04 1.87 -2.79
N ARG A 16 9.04 1.55 -1.96
CA ARG A 16 9.78 0.32 -2.15
C ARG A 16 8.88 -0.86 -1.78
N CYS A 17 8.76 -1.81 -2.70
CA CYS A 17 8.05 -3.05 -2.42
C CYS A 17 8.95 -3.96 -1.61
N ARG A 18 8.54 -4.29 -0.39
CA ARG A 18 9.31 -5.16 0.49
C ARG A 18 8.92 -6.61 0.23
N ALA A 19 9.86 -7.36 -0.31
CA ALA A 19 9.63 -8.76 -0.64
C ALA A 19 9.38 -9.60 0.60
N VAL A 20 8.43 -10.52 0.52
CA VAL A 20 8.13 -11.48 1.58
C VAL A 20 8.55 -12.90 1.18
N ASN A 21 9.27 -13.04 0.08
CA ASN A 21 9.62 -14.33 -0.50
C ASN A 21 10.39 -15.24 0.46
N GLN A 22 11.28 -14.65 1.27
CA GLN A 22 12.11 -15.40 2.21
C GLN A 22 11.53 -15.45 3.62
N CYS A 23 10.33 -14.93 3.80
CA CYS A 23 9.65 -14.95 5.09
C CYS A 23 8.79 -16.20 5.20
N ASP A 24 8.61 -16.72 6.41
CA ASP A 24 7.55 -17.69 6.66
C ASP A 24 6.21 -16.96 6.67
N ASP A 25 5.12 -17.69 6.85
CA ASP A 25 3.78 -17.10 6.75
C ASP A 25 3.56 -16.01 7.79
N GLU A 26 4.02 -16.23 9.03
CA GLU A 26 3.86 -15.25 10.09
C GLU A 26 4.71 -14.01 9.88
N ALA A 27 5.97 -14.19 9.50
CA ALA A 27 6.87 -13.07 9.22
C ALA A 27 6.41 -12.27 8.00
N ALA A 28 5.86 -12.96 6.99
CA ALA A 28 5.30 -12.28 5.81
C ALA A 28 4.15 -11.37 6.21
N ARG A 29 3.26 -11.84 7.06
CA ARG A 29 2.13 -11.02 7.53
C ARG A 29 2.57 -9.82 8.33
N LEU A 30 3.55 -9.99 9.19
CA LEU A 30 4.13 -8.87 9.94
C LEU A 30 4.74 -7.84 8.99
N ARG A 31 5.48 -8.28 7.98
CA ARG A 31 6.09 -7.38 7.02
C ARG A 31 5.04 -6.63 6.21
N MET A 32 3.97 -7.31 5.83
CA MET A 32 2.86 -6.65 5.13
C MET A 32 2.20 -5.58 6.00
N LEU A 33 1.98 -5.87 7.28
CA LEU A 33 1.43 -4.89 8.21
C LEU A 33 2.35 -3.69 8.41
N GLU A 34 3.64 -3.91 8.49
CA GLU A 34 4.61 -2.81 8.57
C GLU A 34 4.61 -1.95 7.31
N SER A 35 4.45 -2.57 6.15
CA SER A 35 4.35 -1.84 4.88
C SER A 35 3.09 -0.99 4.83
N ILE A 36 1.98 -1.52 5.30
CA ILE A 36 0.72 -0.76 5.38
C ILE A 36 0.88 0.43 6.31
N ALA A 37 1.45 0.23 7.49
CA ALA A 37 1.66 1.31 8.46
C ALA A 37 2.56 2.40 7.90
N ARG A 38 3.62 2.02 7.19
CA ARG A 38 4.52 2.97 6.55
C ARG A 38 3.82 3.77 5.48
N CYS A 39 3.02 3.12 4.63
CA CYS A 39 2.25 3.81 3.60
C CYS A 39 1.23 4.75 4.21
N GLU A 40 0.56 4.35 5.29
CA GLU A 40 -0.38 5.22 5.98
C GLU A 40 0.29 6.51 6.43
N GLY A 41 1.47 6.42 7.04
CA GLY A 41 2.22 7.59 7.46
C GLY A 41 2.59 8.49 6.28
N GLN A 42 3.01 7.92 5.17
CA GLN A 42 3.35 8.69 3.97
C GLN A 42 2.13 9.35 3.37
N ILE A 43 1.00 8.68 3.33
CA ILE A 43 -0.25 9.25 2.82
C ILE A 43 -0.68 10.44 3.66
N LEU A 44 -0.66 10.31 4.98
CA LEU A 44 -1.05 11.39 5.88
C LEU A 44 -0.12 12.59 5.74
N SER A 45 1.18 12.38 5.65
CA SER A 45 2.16 13.45 5.47
C SER A 45 1.96 14.17 4.14
N THR A 46 1.76 13.41 3.07
CA THR A 46 1.56 13.97 1.73
C THR A 46 0.26 14.76 1.65
N LYS A 47 -0.80 14.22 2.23
CA LYS A 47 -2.09 14.89 2.26
C LYS A 47 -1.99 16.23 2.97
N SER A 48 -1.33 16.27 4.11
CA SER A 48 -1.12 17.48 4.87
C SER A 48 -0.29 18.52 4.11
N PHE A 49 0.78 18.06 3.46
CA PHE A 49 1.64 18.93 2.66
C PHE A 49 0.85 19.56 1.51
N ILE A 50 0.11 18.78 0.76
CA ILE A 50 -0.66 19.27 -0.39
C ILE A 50 -1.74 20.24 0.07
N LYS A 51 -2.43 19.95 1.17
CA LYS A 51 -3.42 20.86 1.72
C LYS A 51 -2.82 22.20 2.10
N THR A 52 -1.64 22.18 2.71
CA THR A 52 -0.95 23.40 3.15
C THR A 52 -0.48 24.25 1.97
N PHE A 53 0.10 23.66 0.95
CA PHE A 53 0.73 24.40 -0.13
C PHE A 53 -0.16 24.67 -1.33
N SER A 54 -1.11 23.81 -1.62
CA SER A 54 -2.02 23.98 -2.76
C SER A 54 -3.46 24.24 -2.36
N GLY A 55 -3.82 23.94 -1.11
CA GLY A 55 -5.19 24.07 -0.65
C GLY A 55 -6.11 22.94 -1.12
N ASP A 56 -5.62 22.01 -1.93
CA ASP A 56 -6.43 20.94 -2.48
C ASP A 56 -6.56 19.77 -1.52
N ASP A 57 -7.67 19.05 -1.62
CA ASP A 57 -7.82 17.77 -0.92
C ASP A 57 -7.28 16.64 -1.77
N VAL A 58 -6.62 15.70 -1.12
CA VAL A 58 -6.21 14.45 -1.77
C VAL A 58 -7.37 13.47 -1.66
N ARG A 59 -7.90 13.03 -2.79
CA ARG A 59 -9.05 12.11 -2.84
C ARG A 59 -8.75 10.79 -3.49
N LEU A 60 -7.59 10.66 -4.12
CA LEU A 60 -7.18 9.44 -4.78
C LEU A 60 -5.71 9.19 -4.47
N VAL A 61 -5.43 7.98 -3.99
CA VAL A 61 -4.06 7.53 -3.76
C VAL A 61 -3.87 6.23 -4.51
N VAL A 62 -2.80 6.15 -5.30
CA VAL A 62 -2.46 4.98 -6.09
C VAL A 62 -1.12 4.44 -5.60
N LEU A 63 -1.07 3.13 -5.37
CA LEU A 63 0.12 2.44 -4.92
C LEU A 63 0.63 1.51 -6.02
N PRO A 64 1.93 1.16 -6.00
CA PRO A 64 2.47 0.23 -6.99
C PRO A 64 1.81 -1.14 -6.89
N GLU A 65 1.71 -1.82 -8.02
CA GLU A 65 1.28 -3.21 -8.04
C GLU A 65 2.25 -4.05 -7.19
N TYR A 66 1.72 -5.01 -6.46
CA TYR A 66 2.51 -5.89 -5.57
C TYR A 66 3.26 -5.15 -4.45
N PHE A 67 2.80 -3.98 -4.05
CA PHE A 67 3.54 -3.20 -3.06
C PHE A 67 3.66 -3.91 -1.70
N LEU A 68 2.73 -4.81 -1.35
CA LEU A 68 2.76 -5.53 -0.07
C LEU A 68 3.71 -6.72 -0.07
N THR A 69 3.84 -7.42 -1.17
CA THR A 69 4.48 -8.73 -1.19
C THR A 69 5.65 -8.86 -2.14
N SER A 70 5.72 -7.98 -3.16
CA SER A 70 6.57 -8.20 -4.31
C SER A 70 6.10 -9.45 -5.10
N PHE A 71 6.91 -9.98 -5.98
CA PHE A 71 6.49 -11.03 -6.91
C PHE A 71 6.87 -12.41 -6.40
N PRO A 72 6.08 -13.45 -6.69
CA PRO A 72 6.55 -14.82 -6.50
C PRO A 72 7.69 -15.11 -7.47
N VAL A 73 8.73 -15.77 -7.00
CA VAL A 73 9.89 -16.12 -7.80
C VAL A 73 10.01 -17.63 -7.98
N LYS A 74 10.03 -18.36 -6.89
CA LYS A 74 10.19 -19.81 -6.89
C LYS A 74 9.04 -20.53 -6.19
N GLU A 75 8.16 -19.79 -5.55
CA GLU A 75 7.10 -20.35 -4.74
C GLU A 75 6.03 -20.99 -5.62
N SER A 76 5.48 -22.10 -5.15
CA SER A 76 4.30 -22.71 -5.77
C SER A 76 3.08 -21.81 -5.48
N ALA A 77 2.00 -22.03 -6.24
CA ALA A 77 0.76 -21.29 -5.99
C ALA A 77 0.25 -21.52 -4.57
N ALA A 78 0.32 -22.74 -4.06
CA ALA A 78 -0.14 -23.04 -2.71
C ALA A 78 0.70 -22.31 -1.65
N GLU A 79 2.03 -22.31 -1.81
CA GLU A 79 2.92 -21.60 -0.90
C GLU A 79 2.66 -20.10 -0.89
N TRP A 80 2.45 -19.53 -2.08
CA TRP A 80 2.21 -18.10 -2.19
C TRP A 80 0.87 -17.69 -1.61
N ILE A 81 -0.16 -18.50 -1.83
CA ILE A 81 -1.49 -18.28 -1.24
C ILE A 81 -1.41 -18.29 0.28
N SER A 82 -0.75 -19.31 0.85
CA SER A 82 -0.59 -19.40 2.29
C SER A 82 0.13 -18.16 2.87
N LYS A 83 1.16 -17.69 2.19
CA LYS A 83 1.99 -16.59 2.66
C LYS A 83 1.35 -15.21 2.49
N CYS A 84 0.71 -14.98 1.35
CA CYS A 84 0.36 -13.63 0.92
C CYS A 84 -1.13 -13.33 0.88
N CYS A 85 -1.99 -14.32 0.77
CA CYS A 85 -3.43 -14.07 0.75
C CYS A 85 -3.96 -13.85 2.15
N VAL A 86 -4.63 -12.73 2.33
CA VAL A 86 -5.23 -12.37 3.62
C VAL A 86 -6.68 -12.00 3.39
N GLU A 87 -7.49 -12.13 4.42
CA GLU A 87 -8.87 -11.68 4.32
C GLU A 87 -8.94 -10.17 4.41
N PRO A 88 -9.84 -9.53 3.65
CA PRO A 88 -9.92 -8.06 3.64
C PRO A 88 -10.19 -7.46 5.01
N ASP A 89 -10.88 -8.18 5.88
CA ASP A 89 -11.24 -7.72 7.21
C ASP A 89 -10.26 -8.16 8.30
N GLY A 90 -9.28 -8.96 7.93
CA GLY A 90 -8.44 -9.61 8.92
C GLY A 90 -7.09 -8.97 9.19
#